data_ed7749ce78ed1aaee7485ab0e7b3e3a8
#
_entry.id   ed7749ce78ed1aaee7485ab0e7b3e3a8
#
_cell.length_a   1.000
_cell.length_b   1.000
_cell.length_c   1.000
_cell.angle_alpha   90.00
_cell.angle_beta   90.00
_cell.angle_gamma   90.00
#
_symmetry.space_group_name_H-M   'P 1'
#
loop_
_entity.id
_entity.type
_entity.pdbx_description
1 polymer ?
#
loop_
_entity_poly.entity_id
_entity_poly.type
_entity_poly.pdbx_seq_one_letter_code
_entity_poly.pdbx_strand_id
1 'polypeptide(L)'
;MRKAFLTICAVACHVCVSAQNPAHNMFMDMRATFHQETEEGVYNSQIRGEHFNLHLLGQISGNIDYRIRHSFSKKGFDEKNMFNATDIMYINWHQSSRWSFLFGKYAVLIGGYEYDAAPIDVYYYSKFCNNIYQGFTFGASGTCRLSKNQSLVAQICNSPLSMGDPGVYAYNLAWNGQILPWWKTIWSVNMVQDQNKDFINYIALGNHFESGDAMLDIDVMNRAGLTQKRFLFSDMTLISKFIWAVGKWNICAKAGYEWNDDANVRKDGSAYDAVIAPGTKYVYAGCGLEWFPLGRDNVRLHAVYYSDSDHDRNNFELGVTWRVNILSSGQDRR
;
A
#
# COMPACT_ATOMS: atom_id res chain seq x y z
N MET A 1 8.52 -17.12 -24.72
CA MET A 1 9.12 -16.80 -23.42
C MET A 1 10.58 -16.33 -23.52
N ARG A 2 11.53 -17.06 -24.11
CA ARG A 2 12.94 -16.60 -24.24
C ARG A 2 13.14 -15.25 -24.97
N LYS A 3 12.33 -14.94 -25.99
CA LYS A 3 12.45 -13.69 -26.76
C LYS A 3 11.99 -12.46 -25.98
N ALA A 4 10.93 -12.58 -25.15
CA ALA A 4 10.44 -11.47 -24.33
C ALA A 4 11.43 -11.10 -23.21
N PHE A 5 12.05 -12.09 -22.57
CA PHE A 5 13.06 -11.86 -21.54
C PHE A 5 14.32 -11.18 -22.10
N LEU A 6 14.77 -11.60 -23.29
CA LEU A 6 15.90 -10.96 -23.99
C LEU A 6 15.57 -9.51 -24.41
N THR A 7 14.32 -9.23 -24.78
CA THR A 7 13.92 -7.85 -25.16
C THR A 7 13.88 -6.92 -23.95
N ILE A 8 13.43 -7.39 -22.78
CA ILE A 8 13.45 -6.60 -21.54
C ILE A 8 14.89 -6.33 -21.09
N CYS A 9 15.77 -7.33 -21.16
CA CYS A 9 17.20 -7.14 -20.87
C CYS A 9 17.90 -6.22 -21.89
N ALA A 10 17.54 -6.30 -23.17
CA ALA A 10 18.12 -5.44 -24.20
C ALA A 10 17.66 -3.98 -24.07
N VAL A 11 16.41 -3.72 -23.70
CA VAL A 11 15.91 -2.36 -23.43
C VAL A 11 16.58 -1.77 -22.19
N ALA A 12 16.76 -2.58 -21.12
CA ALA A 12 17.49 -2.16 -19.93
C ALA A 12 18.96 -1.80 -20.25
N CYS A 13 19.63 -2.58 -21.11
CA CYS A 13 21.01 -2.28 -21.55
C CYS A 13 21.12 -1.04 -22.44
N HIS A 14 20.15 -0.75 -23.31
CA HIS A 14 20.18 0.43 -24.18
C HIS A 14 19.94 1.75 -23.43
N VAL A 15 19.12 1.74 -22.38
CA VAL A 15 18.91 2.91 -21.53
C VAL A 15 20.18 3.27 -20.74
N CYS A 16 21.05 2.30 -20.45
CA CYS A 16 22.31 2.54 -19.74
C CYS A 16 23.40 3.22 -20.59
N VAL A 17 23.29 3.25 -21.92
CA VAL A 17 24.39 3.71 -22.80
C VAL A 17 24.28 5.19 -23.22
N SER A 18 23.11 5.84 -23.02
CA SER A 18 22.86 7.16 -23.64
C SER A 18 22.71 8.33 -22.67
N ALA A 19 22.84 8.15 -21.35
CA ALA A 19 22.57 9.22 -20.39
C ALA A 19 23.83 9.60 -19.62
N GLN A 20 24.25 10.83 -19.74
CA GLN A 20 25.17 11.46 -18.81
C GLN A 20 24.52 11.49 -17.41
N ASN A 21 24.82 10.49 -16.58
CA ASN A 21 24.57 10.38 -15.14
C ASN A 21 23.16 10.64 -14.55
N PRO A 22 22.06 10.14 -15.06
CA PRO A 22 20.90 9.96 -14.19
C PRO A 22 21.12 8.74 -13.29
N ALA A 23 20.84 8.90 -12.00
CA ALA A 23 20.87 7.79 -11.07
C ALA A 23 19.73 6.81 -11.39
N HIS A 24 20.06 5.58 -11.73
CA HIS A 24 19.08 4.52 -11.96
C HIS A 24 19.32 3.37 -10.98
N ASN A 25 18.26 2.90 -10.37
CA ASN A 25 18.28 1.75 -9.49
C ASN A 25 17.34 0.67 -10.00
N MET A 26 17.81 -0.56 -9.97
CA MET A 26 17.01 -1.75 -10.29
C MET A 26 17.24 -2.79 -9.20
N PHE A 27 16.17 -3.21 -8.56
CA PHE A 27 16.22 -4.25 -7.55
C PHE A 27 14.99 -5.15 -7.59
N MET A 28 15.13 -6.35 -7.05
CA MET A 28 14.02 -7.26 -6.80
C MET A 28 13.82 -7.44 -5.30
N ASP A 29 12.58 -7.50 -4.87
CA ASP A 29 12.21 -7.94 -3.53
C ASP A 29 11.31 -9.18 -3.59
N MET A 30 11.52 -10.08 -2.64
CA MET A 30 10.88 -11.40 -2.63
C MET A 30 10.56 -11.79 -1.20
N ARG A 31 9.41 -12.47 -1.02
CA ARG A 31 9.03 -13.11 0.24
C ARG A 31 8.49 -14.52 -0.02
N ALA A 32 9.00 -15.48 0.74
CA ALA A 32 8.50 -16.83 0.79
C ALA A 32 8.20 -17.21 2.23
N THR A 33 7.08 -17.89 2.46
CA THR A 33 6.59 -18.24 3.78
C THR A 33 6.14 -19.70 3.85
N PHE A 34 6.35 -20.32 5.00
CA PHE A 34 5.54 -21.41 5.49
C PHE A 34 4.34 -20.78 6.20
N HIS A 35 3.16 -21.03 5.70
CA HIS A 35 1.90 -20.54 6.25
C HIS A 35 1.10 -21.71 6.79
N GLN A 36 0.58 -21.53 7.98
CA GLN A 36 -0.32 -22.44 8.65
C GLN A 36 -1.58 -21.70 9.06
N GLU A 37 -2.73 -22.24 8.73
CA GLU A 37 -4.04 -21.68 9.05
C GLU A 37 -4.88 -22.74 9.75
N THR A 38 -5.60 -22.34 10.78
CA THR A 38 -6.65 -23.12 11.40
C THR A 38 -7.93 -22.31 11.38
N GLU A 39 -8.95 -22.79 10.71
CA GLU A 39 -10.26 -22.17 10.58
C GLU A 39 -11.34 -23.17 10.97
N GLU A 40 -12.20 -22.82 11.94
CA GLU A 40 -13.26 -23.72 12.46
C GLU A 40 -12.74 -25.13 12.83
N GLY A 41 -11.50 -25.23 13.29
CA GLY A 41 -10.87 -26.51 13.64
C GLY A 41 -10.28 -27.28 12.45
N VAL A 42 -10.39 -26.77 11.22
CA VAL A 42 -9.74 -27.33 10.02
C VAL A 42 -8.33 -26.78 9.90
N TYR A 43 -7.35 -27.65 9.81
CA TYR A 43 -5.94 -27.31 9.69
C TYR A 43 -5.46 -27.36 8.26
N ASN A 44 -4.84 -26.29 7.79
CA ASN A 44 -4.18 -26.19 6.50
C ASN A 44 -2.77 -25.65 6.65
N SER A 45 -1.82 -26.16 5.87
CA SER A 45 -0.46 -25.61 5.80
C SER A 45 0.12 -25.70 4.41
N GLN A 46 0.94 -24.71 4.05
CA GLN A 46 1.62 -24.68 2.77
C GLN A 46 2.89 -23.82 2.82
N ILE A 47 3.82 -24.13 1.92
CA ILE A 47 4.93 -23.24 1.59
C ILE A 47 4.54 -22.49 0.33
N ARG A 48 4.60 -21.14 0.37
CA ARG A 48 4.19 -20.29 -0.75
C ARG A 48 5.15 -19.14 -0.97
N GLY A 49 5.27 -18.71 -2.23
CA GLY A 49 5.83 -17.41 -2.57
C GLY A 49 4.73 -16.34 -2.49
N GLU A 50 4.94 -15.29 -1.73
CA GLU A 50 3.93 -14.25 -1.54
C GLU A 50 4.21 -13.01 -2.38
N HIS A 51 5.45 -12.59 -2.42
CA HIS A 51 5.88 -11.42 -3.17
C HIS A 51 7.07 -11.76 -4.06
N PHE A 52 7.01 -11.27 -5.28
CA PHE A 52 8.12 -11.24 -6.21
C PHE A 52 7.95 -10.01 -7.09
N ASN A 53 8.65 -8.93 -6.77
CA ASN A 53 8.50 -7.63 -7.43
C ASN A 53 9.83 -7.18 -8.02
N LEU A 54 9.76 -6.61 -9.22
CA LEU A 54 10.85 -5.88 -9.85
C LEU A 54 10.59 -4.38 -9.72
N HIS A 55 11.58 -3.65 -9.24
CA HIS A 55 11.55 -2.20 -9.13
C HIS A 55 12.57 -1.57 -10.06
N LEU A 56 12.12 -0.58 -10.81
CA LEU A 56 12.94 0.33 -11.60
C LEU A 56 12.62 1.74 -11.16
N LEU A 57 13.62 2.50 -10.76
CA LEU A 57 13.45 3.90 -10.37
C LEU A 57 14.68 4.70 -10.77
N GLY A 58 14.46 5.96 -11.09
CA GLY A 58 15.55 6.83 -11.48
C GLY A 58 15.07 8.19 -11.97
N GLN A 59 15.98 8.91 -12.60
CA GLN A 59 15.72 10.21 -13.18
C GLN A 59 15.82 10.15 -14.70
N ILE A 60 14.85 10.77 -15.40
CA ILE A 60 14.90 10.99 -16.85
C ILE A 60 15.73 12.27 -17.12
N SER A 61 15.56 13.27 -16.24
CA SER A 61 16.30 14.53 -16.23
C SER A 61 16.40 15.06 -14.81
N GLY A 62 17.15 16.13 -14.57
CA GLY A 62 17.35 16.69 -13.23
C GLY A 62 16.07 17.06 -12.47
N ASN A 63 14.93 17.16 -13.14
CA ASN A 63 13.65 17.52 -12.54
C ASN A 63 12.50 16.55 -12.87
N ILE A 64 12.79 15.40 -13.48
CA ILE A 64 11.80 14.36 -13.78
C ILE A 64 12.30 13.03 -13.29
N ASP A 65 11.59 12.47 -12.28
CA ASP A 65 11.80 11.12 -11.77
C ASP A 65 10.79 10.15 -12.40
N TYR A 66 11.12 8.88 -12.43
CA TYR A 66 10.21 7.81 -12.78
C TYR A 66 10.29 6.66 -11.80
N ARG A 67 9.21 5.90 -11.69
CA ARG A 67 9.19 4.63 -10.94
C ARG A 67 8.28 3.63 -11.63
N ILE A 68 8.77 2.39 -11.72
CA ILE A 68 8.01 1.23 -12.17
C ILE A 68 8.18 0.13 -11.12
N ARG A 69 7.07 -0.49 -10.73
CA ARG A 69 7.06 -1.73 -9.94
C ARG A 69 6.16 -2.74 -10.62
N HIS A 70 6.74 -3.87 -10.99
CA HIS A 70 6.02 -4.99 -11.60
C HIS A 70 6.03 -6.19 -10.66
N SER A 71 4.84 -6.77 -10.39
CA SER A 71 4.67 -7.93 -9.54
C SER A 71 4.59 -9.20 -10.37
N PHE A 72 5.54 -10.12 -10.21
CA PHE A 72 5.53 -11.43 -10.86
C PHE A 72 4.70 -12.47 -10.10
N SER A 73 4.31 -12.20 -8.85
CA SER A 73 3.44 -13.07 -8.06
C SER A 73 1.96 -12.93 -8.42
N LYS A 74 1.57 -11.84 -9.09
CA LYS A 74 0.21 -11.70 -9.64
C LYS A 74 0.09 -12.45 -10.97
N LYS A 75 -1.08 -13.01 -11.28
CA LYS A 75 -1.39 -13.68 -12.56
C LYS A 75 -1.37 -12.63 -13.70
N GLY A 76 -0.19 -12.19 -14.08
CA GLY A 76 0.01 -11.05 -14.97
C GLY A 76 0.63 -11.38 -16.32
N PHE A 77 0.91 -12.66 -16.61
CA PHE A 77 1.37 -13.07 -17.94
C PHE A 77 0.22 -13.38 -18.91
N ASP A 78 -1.02 -13.22 -18.50
CA ASP A 78 -2.13 -13.10 -19.42
C ASP A 78 -2.04 -11.73 -20.10
N GLU A 79 -1.95 -11.70 -21.43
CA GLU A 79 -1.71 -10.49 -22.24
C GLU A 79 -2.69 -9.34 -21.93
N LYS A 80 -3.91 -9.67 -21.47
CA LYS A 80 -4.92 -8.69 -21.05
C LYS A 80 -4.67 -8.06 -19.70
N ASN A 81 -3.78 -8.62 -18.87
CA ASN A 81 -3.61 -8.23 -17.45
C ASN A 81 -2.20 -7.73 -17.09
N MET A 82 -1.31 -7.54 -18.07
CA MET A 82 0.06 -7.10 -17.81
C MET A 82 0.12 -5.77 -17.03
N PHE A 83 -0.78 -4.83 -17.35
CA PHE A 83 -0.89 -3.57 -16.61
C PHE A 83 -1.45 -3.74 -15.20
N ASN A 84 -2.21 -4.79 -14.92
CA ASN A 84 -2.72 -5.08 -13.58
C ASN A 84 -1.60 -5.59 -12.66
N ALA A 85 -0.63 -6.33 -13.21
CA ALA A 85 0.55 -6.77 -12.48
C ALA A 85 1.59 -5.65 -12.28
N THR A 86 1.52 -4.56 -13.09
CA THR A 86 2.34 -3.37 -12.87
C THR A 86 1.60 -2.43 -11.91
N ASP A 87 1.94 -2.50 -10.63
CA ASP A 87 1.28 -1.70 -9.59
C ASP A 87 1.64 -0.23 -9.67
N ILE A 88 2.91 0.08 -9.97
CA ILE A 88 3.43 1.44 -10.04
C ILE A 88 4.05 1.65 -11.43
N MET A 89 3.64 2.71 -12.10
CA MET A 89 4.23 3.16 -13.36
C MET A 89 3.92 4.64 -13.53
N TYR A 90 4.82 5.52 -13.09
CA TYR A 90 4.61 6.95 -13.16
C TYR A 90 5.88 7.73 -13.52
N ILE A 91 5.65 8.96 -13.95
CA ILE A 91 6.64 10.04 -13.96
C ILE A 91 6.23 11.09 -12.93
N ASN A 92 7.21 11.73 -12.30
CA ASN A 92 7.03 12.81 -11.33
C ASN A 92 7.88 14.02 -11.77
N TRP A 93 7.22 15.10 -12.15
CA TRP A 93 7.86 16.33 -12.58
C TRP A 93 7.96 17.31 -11.42
N HIS A 94 9.19 17.62 -11.01
CA HIS A 94 9.51 18.64 -10.01
C HIS A 94 9.59 20.00 -10.71
N GLN A 95 8.46 20.69 -10.82
CA GLN A 95 8.38 22.00 -11.47
C GLN A 95 9.17 23.05 -10.69
N SER A 96 9.17 22.97 -9.36
CA SER A 96 9.92 23.83 -8.46
C SER A 96 10.21 23.13 -7.12
N SER A 97 10.91 23.79 -6.19
CA SER A 97 11.08 23.28 -4.82
C SER A 97 9.77 23.16 -4.06
N ARG A 98 8.72 23.87 -4.49
CA ARG A 98 7.39 23.89 -3.85
C ARG A 98 6.38 22.98 -4.55
N TRP A 99 6.46 22.81 -5.87
CA TRP A 99 5.45 22.10 -6.64
C TRP A 99 6.04 20.90 -7.38
N SER A 100 5.34 19.77 -7.29
CA SER A 100 5.59 18.61 -8.14
C SER A 100 4.28 18.00 -8.64
N PHE A 101 4.33 17.38 -9.82
CA PHE A 101 3.19 16.80 -10.51
C PHE A 101 3.52 15.38 -10.92
N LEU A 102 2.69 14.44 -10.51
CA LEU A 102 2.85 13.02 -10.81
C LEU A 102 1.74 12.56 -11.77
N PHE A 103 2.12 11.79 -12.78
CA PHE A 103 1.24 11.25 -13.81
C PHE A 103 1.53 9.77 -14.02
N GLY A 104 0.50 8.94 -14.03
CA GLY A 104 0.63 7.51 -14.28
C GLY A 104 -0.18 6.66 -13.34
N LYS A 105 0.25 5.39 -13.15
CA LYS A 105 -0.37 4.43 -12.25
C LYS A 105 0.36 4.41 -10.92
N TYR A 106 -0.37 4.61 -9.84
CA TYR A 106 0.17 4.61 -8.48
C TYR A 106 -0.95 4.46 -7.45
N ALA A 107 -0.59 4.40 -6.16
CA ALA A 107 -1.55 4.22 -5.10
C ALA A 107 -2.60 5.35 -5.09
N VAL A 108 -3.86 4.97 -4.91
CA VAL A 108 -4.93 5.92 -4.59
C VAL A 108 -4.58 6.58 -3.27
N LEU A 109 -4.69 7.90 -3.20
CA LEU A 109 -4.27 8.69 -2.05
C LEU A 109 -5.30 8.59 -0.92
N ILE A 110 -5.28 7.51 -0.17
CA ILE A 110 -6.07 7.33 1.04
C ILE A 110 -5.11 7.35 2.22
N GLY A 111 -5.43 8.13 3.26
CA GLY A 111 -4.60 8.25 4.45
C GLY A 111 -4.53 6.94 5.24
N GLY A 112 -3.50 6.82 6.05
CA GLY A 112 -3.24 5.64 6.88
C GLY A 112 -1.90 4.99 6.60
N TYR A 113 -1.24 4.57 7.64
CA TYR A 113 0.10 3.96 7.56
C TYR A 113 0.05 2.50 7.10
N GLU A 114 -1.05 1.76 7.39
CA GLU A 114 -1.22 0.43 6.81
C GLU A 114 -1.40 0.49 5.30
N TYR A 115 -2.22 1.43 4.83
CA TYR A 115 -2.51 1.56 3.41
C TYR A 115 -1.30 2.08 2.61
N ASP A 116 -0.48 2.96 3.20
CA ASP A 116 0.75 3.50 2.59
C ASP A 116 1.92 2.49 2.64
N ALA A 117 1.85 1.48 3.50
CA ALA A 117 2.91 0.51 3.67
C ALA A 117 3.16 -0.29 2.37
N ALA A 118 4.43 -0.59 2.10
CA ALA A 118 4.76 -1.47 0.99
C ALA A 118 4.18 -2.88 1.27
N PRO A 119 3.52 -3.53 0.30
CA PRO A 119 2.90 -4.84 0.52
C PRO A 119 3.84 -5.90 1.10
N ILE A 120 5.13 -5.82 0.77
CA ILE A 120 6.14 -6.73 1.31
C ILE A 120 6.43 -6.54 2.81
N ASP A 121 5.99 -5.43 3.41
CA ASP A 121 6.17 -5.10 4.83
C ASP A 121 4.90 -5.33 5.65
N VAL A 122 3.85 -5.89 5.03
CA VAL A 122 2.59 -6.23 5.69
C VAL A 122 2.42 -7.75 5.63
N TYR A 123 2.22 -8.39 6.78
CA TYR A 123 1.99 -9.83 6.88
C TYR A 123 0.50 -10.16 6.78
N TYR A 124 -0.35 -9.34 7.41
CA TYR A 124 -1.80 -9.45 7.29
C TYR A 124 -2.44 -8.07 7.27
N TYR A 125 -3.53 -7.96 6.51
CA TYR A 125 -4.24 -6.72 6.26
C TYR A 125 -5.55 -6.64 7.03
N SER A 126 -6.02 -5.41 7.28
CA SER A 126 -7.41 -5.12 7.59
C SER A 126 -8.33 -5.58 6.45
N LYS A 127 -9.61 -5.81 6.72
CA LYS A 127 -10.60 -6.06 5.65
C LYS A 127 -10.64 -4.91 4.65
N PHE A 128 -10.52 -3.67 5.12
CA PHE A 128 -10.45 -2.51 4.24
C PHE A 128 -9.32 -2.66 3.20
N CYS A 129 -8.09 -2.90 3.64
CA CYS A 129 -6.96 -3.02 2.73
C CYS A 129 -7.02 -4.27 1.84
N ASN A 130 -7.63 -5.36 2.31
CA ASN A 130 -7.85 -6.56 1.50
C ASN A 130 -8.93 -6.38 0.43
N ASN A 131 -10.00 -5.67 0.75
CA ASN A 131 -11.19 -5.60 -0.08
C ASN A 131 -11.19 -4.40 -1.03
N ILE A 132 -10.34 -3.39 -0.79
CA ILE A 132 -10.21 -2.28 -1.75
C ILE A 132 -9.59 -2.80 -3.03
N TYR A 133 -10.41 -2.89 -4.07
CA TYR A 133 -10.16 -3.72 -5.23
C TYR A 133 -8.96 -3.27 -6.06
N GLN A 134 -8.75 -1.97 -6.20
CA GLN A 134 -7.64 -1.38 -6.96
C GLN A 134 -6.94 -0.29 -6.17
N GLY A 135 -6.13 -0.69 -5.20
CA GLY A 135 -5.29 0.26 -4.48
C GLY A 135 -4.30 1.04 -5.37
N PHE A 136 -4.10 0.60 -6.64
CA PHE A 136 -3.22 1.26 -7.63
C PHE A 136 -3.99 1.52 -8.91
N THR A 137 -4.18 2.79 -9.26
CA THR A 137 -4.95 3.21 -10.45
C THR A 137 -4.22 4.29 -11.26
N PHE A 138 -4.64 4.51 -12.50
CA PHE A 138 -4.14 5.61 -13.31
C PHE A 138 -4.75 6.93 -12.87
N GLY A 139 -3.91 7.97 -12.80
CA GLY A 139 -4.33 9.29 -12.42
C GLY A 139 -3.23 10.34 -12.52
N ALA A 140 -3.53 11.49 -11.96
CA ALA A 140 -2.62 12.61 -11.80
C ALA A 140 -2.71 13.17 -10.38
N SER A 141 -1.60 13.64 -9.85
CA SER A 141 -1.59 14.41 -8.60
C SER A 141 -0.68 15.61 -8.66
N GLY A 142 -1.05 16.64 -7.88
CA GLY A 142 -0.22 17.80 -7.62
C GLY A 142 0.12 17.87 -6.14
N THR A 143 1.40 18.00 -5.83
CA THR A 143 1.90 18.19 -4.47
C THR A 143 2.34 19.62 -4.28
N CYS A 144 1.81 20.29 -3.25
CA CYS A 144 2.27 21.57 -2.77
C CYS A 144 3.03 21.40 -1.46
N ARG A 145 4.33 21.62 -1.46
CA ARG A 145 5.15 21.65 -0.24
C ARG A 145 4.95 22.98 0.49
N LEU A 146 4.31 22.93 1.64
CA LEU A 146 4.03 24.11 2.47
C LEU A 146 5.26 24.50 3.30
N SER A 147 5.99 23.50 3.78
CA SER A 147 7.25 23.67 4.53
C SER A 147 8.14 22.44 4.30
N LYS A 148 9.27 22.37 5.00
CA LYS A 148 10.17 21.21 4.95
C LYS A 148 9.46 19.90 5.34
N ASN A 149 8.49 19.95 6.26
CA ASN A 149 7.85 18.80 6.88
C ASN A 149 6.32 18.78 6.65
N GLN A 150 5.81 19.58 5.73
CA GLN A 150 4.37 19.74 5.50
C GLN A 150 4.09 19.77 4.00
N SER A 151 3.19 18.95 3.52
CA SER A 151 2.73 19.00 2.13
C SER A 151 1.23 18.69 2.01
N LEU A 152 0.59 19.34 1.06
CA LEU A 152 -0.76 19.01 0.59
C LEU A 152 -0.65 18.33 -0.76
N VAL A 153 -1.41 17.27 -0.96
CA VAL A 153 -1.47 16.53 -2.21
C VAL A 153 -2.91 16.42 -2.66
N ALA A 154 -3.19 16.88 -3.87
CA ALA A 154 -4.48 16.66 -4.53
C ALA A 154 -4.31 15.63 -5.64
N GLN A 155 -5.21 14.67 -5.74
CA GLN A 155 -5.18 13.60 -6.74
C GLN A 155 -6.55 13.43 -7.40
N ILE A 156 -6.54 13.20 -8.71
CA ILE A 156 -7.65 12.64 -9.46
C ILE A 156 -7.18 11.33 -10.11
N CYS A 157 -7.94 10.26 -9.97
CA CYS A 157 -7.60 8.96 -10.55
C CYS A 157 -8.86 8.16 -10.87
N ASN A 158 -8.70 7.04 -11.60
CA ASN A 158 -9.80 6.09 -11.77
C ASN A 158 -10.21 5.56 -10.40
N SER A 159 -11.49 5.31 -10.21
CA SER A 159 -12.00 4.82 -8.93
C SER A 159 -11.41 3.44 -8.57
N PRO A 160 -10.92 3.24 -7.35
CA PRO A 160 -10.47 1.94 -6.86
C PRO A 160 -11.63 0.97 -6.62
N LEU A 161 -12.88 1.44 -6.59
CA LEU A 161 -14.08 0.62 -6.34
C LEU A 161 -14.70 0.08 -7.63
N SER A 162 -14.21 0.51 -8.80
CA SER A 162 -14.80 0.17 -10.09
C SER A 162 -13.72 -0.20 -11.10
N MET A 163 -13.63 -1.50 -11.42
CA MET A 163 -12.64 -2.03 -12.36
C MET A 163 -13.06 -1.84 -13.80
N GLY A 164 -12.39 -0.88 -14.46
CA GLY A 164 -12.51 -0.70 -15.91
C GLY A 164 -13.76 0.01 -16.37
N ASP A 165 -14.62 0.48 -15.45
CA ASP A 165 -15.80 1.24 -15.80
C ASP A 165 -15.41 2.65 -16.26
N PRO A 166 -15.82 3.09 -17.45
CA PRO A 166 -15.46 4.40 -17.95
C PRO A 166 -16.22 5.52 -17.19
N GLY A 167 -15.52 6.61 -16.92
CA GLY A 167 -16.12 7.82 -16.33
C GLY A 167 -16.45 7.68 -14.85
N VAL A 168 -15.72 6.83 -14.12
CA VAL A 168 -15.81 6.63 -12.66
C VAL A 168 -14.48 6.99 -12.02
N TYR A 169 -14.48 7.99 -11.14
CA TYR A 169 -13.25 8.61 -10.62
C TYR A 169 -13.22 8.67 -9.10
N ALA A 170 -12.03 8.87 -8.58
CA ALA A 170 -11.78 9.27 -7.19
C ALA A 170 -11.06 10.62 -7.15
N TYR A 171 -11.49 11.47 -6.22
CA TYR A 171 -10.94 12.79 -5.93
C TYR A 171 -10.42 12.78 -4.51
N ASN A 172 -9.14 13.03 -4.35
CA ASN A 172 -8.45 12.85 -3.09
C ASN A 172 -7.69 14.11 -2.71
N LEU A 173 -7.76 14.46 -1.44
CA LEU A 173 -6.95 15.52 -0.85
C LEU A 173 -6.30 14.96 0.41
N ALA A 174 -4.98 15.01 0.49
CA ALA A 174 -4.23 14.55 1.64
C ALA A 174 -3.26 15.60 2.17
N TRP A 175 -3.07 15.55 3.46
CA TRP A 175 -2.04 16.28 4.17
C TRP A 175 -1.04 15.30 4.77
N ASN A 176 0.20 15.39 4.28
CA ASN A 176 1.34 14.68 4.87
C ASN A 176 2.09 15.68 5.73
N GLY A 177 2.13 15.44 7.02
CA GLY A 177 2.66 16.40 7.97
C GLY A 177 3.48 15.79 9.09
N GLN A 178 4.29 16.63 9.72
CA GLN A 178 4.93 16.35 11.00
C GLN A 178 4.45 17.42 11.98
N ILE A 179 3.57 17.03 12.90
CA ILE A 179 3.01 17.93 13.91
C ILE A 179 4.04 18.23 15.00
N LEU A 180 4.72 17.18 15.46
CA LEU A 180 5.83 17.22 16.41
C LEU A 180 6.98 16.36 15.89
N PRO A 181 8.22 16.49 16.40
CA PRO A 181 9.35 15.67 15.96
C PRO A 181 9.08 14.15 16.03
N TRP A 182 8.24 13.73 16.95
CA TRP A 182 7.87 12.33 17.21
C TRP A 182 6.47 11.97 16.70
N TRP A 183 5.72 12.90 16.06
CA TRP A 183 4.37 12.68 15.54
C TRP A 183 4.24 13.10 14.08
N LYS A 184 4.12 12.14 13.19
CA LYS A 184 3.88 12.31 11.75
C LYS A 184 2.45 11.89 11.40
N THR A 185 1.92 12.47 10.34
CA THR A 185 0.52 12.23 9.91
C THR A 185 0.42 12.01 8.41
N ILE A 186 -0.54 11.17 8.01
CA ILE A 186 -1.05 11.03 6.65
C ILE A 186 -2.58 11.10 6.76
N TRP A 187 -3.13 12.30 6.67
CA TRP A 187 -4.58 12.51 6.76
C TRP A 187 -5.16 12.79 5.39
N SER A 188 -6.33 12.23 5.09
CA SER A 188 -6.99 12.49 3.82
C SER A 188 -8.50 12.61 3.94
N VAL A 189 -9.06 13.32 2.97
CA VAL A 189 -10.49 13.33 2.65
C VAL A 189 -10.62 12.91 1.20
N ASN A 190 -11.46 11.92 0.94
CA ASN A 190 -11.59 11.27 -0.34
C ASN A 190 -13.05 11.22 -0.75
N MET A 191 -13.32 11.47 -2.03
CA MET A 191 -14.61 11.27 -2.67
C MET A 191 -14.42 10.22 -3.76
N VAL A 192 -14.88 9.00 -3.50
CA VAL A 192 -14.65 7.84 -4.37
C VAL A 192 -15.97 7.40 -4.97
N GLN A 193 -16.08 7.37 -6.28
CA GLN A 193 -17.28 6.89 -6.95
C GLN A 193 -17.33 5.35 -6.97
N ASP A 194 -18.49 4.79 -6.70
CA ASP A 194 -18.79 3.38 -6.93
C ASP A 194 -19.22 3.10 -8.39
N GLN A 195 -19.62 1.88 -8.70
CA GLN A 195 -20.10 1.45 -10.02
C GLN A 195 -21.34 2.24 -10.49
N ASN A 196 -22.16 2.74 -9.56
CA ASN A 196 -23.35 3.54 -9.85
C ASN A 196 -23.05 5.03 -9.99
N LYS A 197 -21.76 5.42 -9.89
CA LYS A 197 -21.27 6.80 -9.84
C LYS A 197 -21.69 7.57 -8.59
N ASP A 198 -22.16 6.88 -7.57
CA ASP A 198 -22.42 7.46 -6.27
C ASP A 198 -21.11 7.66 -5.50
N PHE A 199 -21.03 8.75 -4.77
CA PHE A 199 -19.85 9.04 -3.97
C PHE A 199 -19.91 8.39 -2.58
N ILE A 200 -18.83 7.73 -2.22
CA ILE A 200 -18.50 7.35 -0.86
C ILE A 200 -17.38 8.27 -0.40
N ASN A 201 -17.54 8.87 0.77
CA ASN A 201 -16.53 9.70 1.40
C ASN A 201 -15.70 8.84 2.34
N TYR A 202 -14.38 8.95 2.23
CA TYR A 202 -13.43 8.41 3.19
C TYR A 202 -12.78 9.59 3.92
N ILE A 203 -12.80 9.56 5.24
CA ILE A 203 -12.02 10.44 6.10
C ILE A 203 -11.03 9.54 6.82
N ALA A 204 -9.76 9.63 6.45
CA ALA A 204 -8.72 8.77 6.97
C ALA A 204 -7.66 9.60 7.73
N LEU A 205 -7.34 9.18 8.94
CA LEU A 205 -6.42 9.84 9.86
C LEU A 205 -5.32 8.85 10.26
N GLY A 206 -4.25 8.80 9.48
CA GLY A 206 -3.05 8.02 9.81
C GLY A 206 -2.12 8.81 10.72
N ASN A 207 -1.73 8.23 11.84
CA ASN A 207 -0.83 8.82 12.82
C ASN A 207 0.32 7.87 13.10
N HIS A 208 1.54 8.39 13.07
CA HIS A 208 2.77 7.66 13.35
C HIS A 208 3.52 8.36 14.47
N PHE A 209 3.81 7.62 15.51
CA PHE A 209 4.50 8.06 16.71
C PHE A 209 5.84 7.33 16.82
N GLU A 210 6.92 8.08 17.05
CA GLU A 210 8.26 7.55 17.23
C GLU A 210 8.80 7.97 18.60
N SER A 211 9.35 7.03 19.39
CA SER A 211 10.01 7.32 20.65
C SER A 211 11.20 6.36 20.84
N GLY A 212 12.41 6.85 20.61
CA GLY A 212 13.61 6.00 20.60
C GLY A 212 13.51 4.90 19.55
N ASP A 213 13.59 3.66 19.98
CA ASP A 213 13.48 2.48 19.11
C ASP A 213 12.06 1.94 18.95
N ALA A 214 11.06 2.62 19.54
CA ALA A 214 9.65 2.23 19.47
C ALA A 214 8.89 3.10 18.47
N MET A 215 8.02 2.45 17.70
CA MET A 215 7.12 3.08 16.72
C MET A 215 5.69 2.57 16.95
N LEU A 216 4.72 3.46 16.84
CA LEU A 216 3.29 3.17 16.94
C LEU A 216 2.53 3.87 15.82
N ASP A 217 1.89 3.10 14.96
CA ASP A 217 0.94 3.59 13.96
C ASP A 217 -0.48 3.44 14.50
N ILE A 218 -1.30 4.47 14.31
CA ILE A 218 -2.74 4.45 14.60
C ILE A 218 -3.47 5.03 13.41
N ASP A 219 -4.24 4.19 12.72
CA ASP A 219 -5.08 4.59 11.60
C ASP A 219 -6.55 4.56 12.01
N VAL A 220 -7.25 5.63 11.70
CA VAL A 220 -8.70 5.77 11.89
C VAL A 220 -9.31 6.15 10.55
N MET A 221 -10.25 5.36 10.07
CA MET A 221 -10.96 5.65 8.83
C MET A 221 -12.45 5.58 9.03
N ASN A 222 -13.15 6.62 8.60
CA ASN A 222 -14.61 6.67 8.51
C ASN A 222 -15.02 6.66 7.05
N ARG A 223 -16.00 5.84 6.70
CA ARG A 223 -16.59 5.75 5.37
C ARG A 223 -18.07 6.09 5.43
N ALA A 224 -18.57 6.81 4.43
CA ALA A 224 -20.00 7.10 4.36
C ALA A 224 -20.43 7.51 2.94
N GLY A 225 -21.56 6.98 2.48
CA GLY A 225 -22.27 7.51 1.32
C GLY A 225 -22.81 8.92 1.58
N LEU A 226 -22.83 9.78 0.54
CA LEU A 226 -23.32 11.17 0.70
C LEU A 226 -24.76 11.28 1.23
N THR A 227 -25.60 10.31 0.94
CA THR A 227 -27.01 10.27 1.35
C THR A 227 -27.27 9.43 2.59
N GLN A 228 -26.21 8.91 3.22
CA GLN A 228 -26.28 8.06 4.40
C GLN A 228 -26.75 8.87 5.62
N LYS A 229 -27.70 8.35 6.39
CA LYS A 229 -28.29 9.06 7.54
C LYS A 229 -27.27 9.34 8.65
N ARG A 230 -26.39 8.37 8.93
CA ARG A 230 -25.30 8.50 9.91
C ARG A 230 -23.97 8.59 9.18
N PHE A 231 -23.48 9.80 9.00
CA PHE A 231 -22.25 10.05 8.26
C PHE A 231 -20.99 9.66 9.04
N LEU A 232 -20.98 9.83 10.36
CA LEU A 232 -19.80 9.53 11.20
C LEU A 232 -20.07 8.32 12.11
N PHE A 233 -19.02 7.54 12.34
CA PHE A 233 -18.96 6.44 13.30
C PHE A 233 -19.90 5.25 13.04
N SER A 234 -20.51 5.15 11.86
CA SER A 234 -21.36 4.02 11.52
C SER A 234 -20.68 3.01 10.59
N ASP A 235 -19.61 3.41 9.92
CA ASP A 235 -18.76 2.57 9.09
C ASP A 235 -17.30 3.01 9.29
N MET A 236 -16.52 2.18 10.01
CA MET A 236 -15.21 2.56 10.52
C MET A 236 -14.20 1.42 10.42
N THR A 237 -12.94 1.81 10.24
CA THR A 237 -11.76 0.95 10.46
C THR A 237 -10.83 1.64 11.45
N LEU A 238 -10.44 0.89 12.49
CA LEU A 238 -9.40 1.27 13.44
C LEU A 238 -8.27 0.27 13.35
N ILE A 239 -7.03 0.74 13.20
CA ILE A 239 -5.84 -0.11 13.12
C ILE A 239 -4.79 0.46 14.07
N SER A 240 -4.10 -0.42 14.79
CA SER A 240 -2.92 -0.07 15.57
C SER A 240 -1.81 -1.05 15.25
N LYS A 241 -0.60 -0.55 14.94
CA LYS A 241 0.61 -1.34 14.70
C LYS A 241 1.73 -0.79 15.56
N PHE A 242 2.33 -1.64 16.36
CA PHE A 242 3.47 -1.33 17.20
C PHE A 242 4.71 -2.09 16.72
N ILE A 243 5.87 -1.42 16.70
CA ILE A 243 7.16 -2.03 16.41
C ILE A 243 8.17 -1.52 17.44
N TRP A 244 8.90 -2.44 18.04
CA TRP A 244 10.03 -2.13 18.89
C TRP A 244 11.30 -2.74 18.33
N ALA A 245 12.26 -1.90 17.96
CA ALA A 245 13.53 -2.30 17.38
C ALA A 245 14.57 -2.54 18.48
N VAL A 246 15.11 -3.77 18.59
CA VAL A 246 16.12 -4.14 19.58
C VAL A 246 17.30 -4.78 18.85
N GLY A 247 18.34 -3.99 18.59
CA GLY A 247 19.50 -4.43 17.83
C GLY A 247 19.12 -4.92 16.43
N LYS A 248 19.31 -6.22 16.16
CA LYS A 248 18.94 -6.87 14.89
C LYS A 248 17.51 -7.44 14.88
N TRP A 249 16.71 -7.15 15.89
CA TRP A 249 15.36 -7.67 16.02
C TRP A 249 14.32 -6.57 15.98
N ASN A 250 13.12 -6.88 15.46
CA ASN A 250 11.90 -6.12 15.72
C ASN A 250 10.91 -7.04 16.46
N ILE A 251 10.30 -6.51 17.49
CA ILE A 251 9.12 -7.09 18.13
C ILE A 251 7.94 -6.29 17.61
N CYS A 252 6.99 -7.00 16.98
CA CYS A 252 5.86 -6.38 16.29
C CYS A 252 4.55 -6.83 16.94
N ALA A 253 3.58 -5.93 17.02
CA ALA A 253 2.20 -6.24 17.37
C ALA A 253 1.27 -5.42 16.46
N LYS A 254 0.11 -5.98 16.10
CA LYS A 254 -0.91 -5.30 15.32
C LYS A 254 -2.28 -5.77 15.76
N ALA A 255 -3.22 -4.83 15.88
CA ALA A 255 -4.61 -5.10 16.15
C ALA A 255 -5.50 -4.15 15.35
N GLY A 256 -6.72 -4.57 15.07
CA GLY A 256 -7.71 -3.72 14.41
C GLY A 256 -9.12 -4.12 14.74
N TYR A 257 -10.02 -3.15 14.57
CA TYR A 257 -11.46 -3.32 14.67
C TYR A 257 -12.15 -2.58 13.53
N GLU A 258 -12.98 -3.31 12.80
CA GLU A 258 -13.73 -2.78 11.67
C GLU A 258 -15.20 -3.10 11.84
N TRP A 259 -16.06 -2.09 11.63
CA TRP A 259 -17.51 -2.27 11.70
C TRP A 259 -18.21 -1.43 10.67
N ASN A 260 -19.36 -1.93 10.23
CA ASN A 260 -20.32 -1.22 9.42
C ASN A 260 -21.73 -1.57 9.92
N ASP A 261 -22.52 -0.58 10.32
CA ASP A 261 -23.87 -0.78 10.86
C ASP A 261 -24.76 -1.45 9.82
N ASP A 262 -25.64 -2.39 10.26
CA ASP A 262 -26.64 -3.07 9.41
C ASP A 262 -27.55 -2.11 8.64
N ALA A 263 -27.80 -0.93 9.23
CA ALA A 263 -28.66 0.10 8.64
C ALA A 263 -28.01 0.89 7.51
N ASN A 264 -26.71 0.66 7.21
CA ASN A 264 -25.98 1.37 6.15
C ASN A 264 -26.26 0.77 4.77
N VAL A 265 -27.55 0.72 4.42
CA VAL A 265 -28.04 0.27 3.12
C VAL A 265 -28.82 1.37 2.43
N ARG A 266 -28.76 1.41 1.11
CA ARG A 266 -29.57 2.28 0.25
C ARG A 266 -31.03 1.85 0.27
N LYS A 267 -31.91 2.66 -0.32
CA LYS A 267 -33.34 2.37 -0.41
C LYS A 267 -33.65 1.09 -1.20
N ASP A 268 -32.80 0.72 -2.12
CA ASP A 268 -32.88 -0.51 -2.92
C ASP A 268 -32.28 -1.75 -2.23
N GLY A 269 -31.79 -1.59 -0.99
CA GLY A 269 -31.16 -2.65 -0.21
C GLY A 269 -29.68 -2.86 -0.50
N SER A 270 -29.07 -2.14 -1.46
CA SER A 270 -27.63 -2.23 -1.73
C SER A 270 -26.81 -1.53 -0.64
N ALA A 271 -25.59 -1.99 -0.41
CA ALA A 271 -24.66 -1.36 0.52
C ALA A 271 -24.20 0.03 0.03
N TYR A 272 -24.00 0.98 0.95
CA TYR A 272 -23.29 2.21 0.63
C TYR A 272 -21.80 1.94 0.40
N ASP A 273 -21.18 1.16 1.28
CA ASP A 273 -19.79 0.75 1.14
C ASP A 273 -19.70 -0.67 0.55
N ALA A 274 -18.98 -0.78 -0.57
CA ALA A 274 -18.69 -2.06 -1.21
C ALA A 274 -17.47 -2.78 -0.60
N VAL A 275 -16.68 -2.08 0.22
CA VAL A 275 -15.44 -2.60 0.80
C VAL A 275 -15.70 -3.31 2.12
N ILE A 276 -16.50 -2.69 2.99
CA ILE A 276 -16.94 -3.29 4.26
C ILE A 276 -18.44 -3.44 4.24
N ALA A 277 -18.93 -4.66 4.17
CA ALA A 277 -20.36 -4.94 4.07
C ALA A 277 -21.11 -4.46 5.32
N PRO A 278 -22.39 -3.96 5.18
CA PRO A 278 -23.24 -3.70 6.32
C PRO A 278 -23.38 -4.92 7.24
N GLY A 279 -23.43 -4.69 8.55
CA GLY A 279 -23.47 -5.76 9.56
C GLY A 279 -22.09 -6.32 9.95
N THR A 280 -21.01 -5.86 9.31
CA THR A 280 -19.65 -6.32 9.67
C THR A 280 -19.28 -5.86 11.07
N LYS A 281 -18.74 -6.80 11.86
CA LYS A 281 -18.01 -6.57 13.12
C LYS A 281 -16.81 -7.48 13.09
N TYR A 282 -15.66 -6.95 12.75
CA TYR A 282 -14.45 -7.71 12.53
C TYR A 282 -13.34 -7.24 13.47
N VAL A 283 -12.77 -8.17 14.22
CA VAL A 283 -11.64 -7.93 15.13
C VAL A 283 -10.48 -8.82 14.68
N TYR A 284 -9.29 -8.28 14.69
CA TYR A 284 -8.08 -9.07 14.49
C TYR A 284 -6.95 -8.56 15.39
N ALA A 285 -6.07 -9.46 15.79
CA ALA A 285 -4.86 -9.13 16.54
C ALA A 285 -3.78 -10.14 16.25
N GLY A 286 -2.54 -9.71 16.36
CA GLY A 286 -1.39 -10.58 16.20
C GLY A 286 -0.08 -9.95 16.67
N CYS A 287 0.94 -10.79 16.74
CA CYS A 287 2.30 -10.38 17.08
C CYS A 287 3.31 -11.08 16.19
N GLY A 288 4.52 -10.55 16.13
CA GLY A 288 5.57 -11.11 15.30
C GLY A 288 6.96 -10.72 15.77
N LEU A 289 7.92 -11.50 15.31
CA LEU A 289 9.34 -11.24 15.45
C LEU A 289 9.96 -11.15 14.06
N GLU A 290 10.81 -10.16 13.85
CA GLU A 290 11.65 -10.04 12.67
C GLU A 290 13.11 -10.06 13.10
N TRP A 291 13.93 -10.77 12.33
CA TRP A 291 15.38 -10.80 12.52
C TRP A 291 16.11 -10.40 11.23
N PHE A 292 17.08 -9.50 11.38
CA PHE A 292 17.86 -8.92 10.29
C PHE A 292 19.33 -9.36 10.38
N PRO A 293 19.67 -10.58 9.92
CA PRO A 293 21.02 -11.15 10.09
C PRO A 293 22.12 -10.34 9.38
N LEU A 294 21.83 -9.82 8.18
CA LEU A 294 22.78 -9.13 7.30
C LEU A 294 22.58 -7.61 7.25
N GLY A 295 21.69 -7.06 8.10
CA GLY A 295 21.26 -5.66 8.07
C GLY A 295 19.81 -5.54 7.56
N ARG A 296 19.20 -4.39 7.83
CA ARG A 296 17.75 -4.19 7.62
C ARG A 296 17.28 -4.22 6.17
N ASP A 297 18.19 -3.98 5.22
CA ASP A 297 17.83 -3.78 3.82
C ASP A 297 17.90 -5.04 2.95
N ASN A 298 18.55 -6.09 3.42
CA ASN A 298 18.88 -7.24 2.56
C ASN A 298 18.07 -8.48 2.86
N VAL A 299 18.12 -8.97 4.10
CA VAL A 299 17.44 -10.20 4.50
C VAL A 299 16.71 -9.99 5.82
N ARG A 300 15.45 -10.40 5.86
CA ARG A 300 14.60 -10.42 7.04
C ARG A 300 13.98 -11.79 7.19
N LEU A 301 14.24 -12.46 8.31
CA LEU A 301 13.50 -13.63 8.74
C LEU A 301 12.36 -13.17 9.64
N HIS A 302 11.20 -13.80 9.56
CA HIS A 302 10.06 -13.44 10.38
C HIS A 302 9.30 -14.65 10.87
N ALA A 303 8.72 -14.49 12.06
CA ALA A 303 7.72 -15.38 12.64
C ALA A 303 6.54 -14.51 13.07
N VAL A 304 5.34 -14.79 12.58
CA VAL A 304 4.14 -13.99 12.84
C VAL A 304 3.00 -14.91 13.21
N TYR A 305 2.27 -14.55 14.26
CA TYR A 305 1.00 -15.17 14.62
C TYR A 305 -0.08 -14.10 14.63
N TYR A 306 -1.23 -14.40 14.05
CA TYR A 306 -2.40 -13.55 14.13
C TYR A 306 -3.69 -14.37 14.13
N SER A 307 -4.71 -13.80 14.78
CA SER A 307 -6.06 -14.35 14.86
C SER A 307 -7.07 -13.30 14.47
N ASP A 308 -8.17 -13.72 13.91
CA ASP A 308 -9.28 -12.84 13.56
C ASP A 308 -10.63 -13.50 13.89
N SER A 309 -11.68 -12.65 13.96
CA SER A 309 -13.04 -13.05 14.29
C SER A 309 -13.82 -13.66 13.13
N ASP A 310 -13.25 -13.72 11.92
CA ASP A 310 -13.85 -14.45 10.81
C ASP A 310 -13.57 -15.93 10.99
N HIS A 311 -14.61 -16.71 11.28
CA HIS A 311 -14.55 -18.16 11.42
C HIS A 311 -13.53 -18.66 12.47
N ASP A 312 -13.26 -17.85 13.53
CA ASP A 312 -12.25 -18.18 14.56
C ASP A 312 -10.90 -18.57 13.95
N ARG A 313 -10.46 -17.80 12.97
CA ARG A 313 -9.25 -18.09 12.21
C ARG A 313 -7.99 -17.75 13.00
N ASN A 314 -7.05 -18.70 12.98
CA ASN A 314 -5.73 -18.54 13.55
C ASN A 314 -4.67 -18.84 12.51
N ASN A 315 -3.69 -17.96 12.38
CA ASN A 315 -2.65 -18.02 11.36
C ASN A 315 -1.26 -17.97 12.01
N PHE A 316 -0.37 -18.78 11.49
CA PHE A 316 1.04 -18.74 11.84
C PHE A 316 1.89 -18.73 10.57
N GLU A 317 2.85 -17.82 10.52
CA GLU A 317 3.75 -17.66 9.37
C GLU A 317 5.20 -17.67 9.83
N LEU A 318 6.02 -18.49 9.15
CA LEU A 318 7.48 -18.43 9.20
C LEU A 318 7.98 -18.12 7.79
N GLY A 319 8.82 -17.09 7.66
CA GLY A 319 9.25 -16.76 6.32
C GLY A 319 10.56 -16.00 6.25
N VAL A 320 10.95 -15.79 5.00
CA VAL A 320 12.12 -15.00 4.63
C VAL A 320 11.72 -13.97 3.58
N THR A 321 12.13 -12.75 3.82
CA THR A 321 12.06 -11.64 2.85
C THR A 321 13.48 -11.26 2.49
N TRP A 322 13.76 -11.08 1.21
CA TRP A 322 15.09 -10.66 0.76
C TRP A 322 15.02 -9.72 -0.42
N ARG A 323 16.05 -8.86 -0.54
CA ARG A 323 16.22 -7.91 -1.62
C ARG A 323 17.51 -8.18 -2.36
N VAL A 324 17.46 -8.19 -3.68
CA VAL A 324 18.60 -8.30 -4.58
C VAL A 324 18.72 -7.01 -5.37
N ASN A 325 19.80 -6.26 -5.13
CA ASN A 325 20.12 -5.09 -5.94
C ASN A 325 20.80 -5.56 -7.23
N ILE A 326 20.19 -5.29 -8.39
CA ILE A 326 20.65 -5.72 -9.70
C ILE A 326 21.54 -4.66 -10.32
N LEU A 327 21.10 -3.40 -10.22
CA LEU A 327 21.81 -2.25 -10.78
C LEU A 327 21.66 -1.07 -9.81
N SER A 328 22.79 -0.42 -9.53
CA SER A 328 22.82 0.88 -8.84
C SER A 328 23.83 1.75 -9.58
N SER A 329 23.36 2.75 -10.30
CA SER A 329 24.22 3.73 -10.97
C SER A 329 24.02 5.10 -10.33
N GLY A 330 25.11 5.77 -9.97
CA GLY A 330 25.09 7.18 -9.58
C GLY A 330 25.03 7.52 -8.10
N GLN A 331 25.25 6.56 -7.18
CA GLN A 331 25.63 6.90 -5.81
C GLN A 331 27.05 6.44 -5.52
N ASP A 332 27.95 7.40 -5.35
CA ASP A 332 29.24 7.18 -4.73
C ASP A 332 29.06 6.47 -3.38
N ARG A 333 29.84 5.43 -3.19
CA ARG A 333 30.08 4.83 -1.88
C ARG A 333 30.68 5.91 -0.98
N ARG A 334 29.88 6.49 -0.12
CA ARG A 334 30.37 7.19 1.07
C ARG A 334 29.81 6.54 2.32
#